data_aa584cb5b264cc6b995ad9b7c8b8a379
#
_entry.id   aa584cb5b264cc6b995ad9b7c8b8a379
#
_cell.length_a   1.000
_cell.length_b   1.000
_cell.length_c   1.000
_cell.angle_alpha   90.00
_cell.angle_beta   90.00
_cell.angle_gamma   90.00
#
_symmetry.space_group_name_H-M   'P 1'
#
loop_
_entity.id
_entity.type
_entity.pdbx_description
1 polymer ?
#
loop_
_entity_poly.entity_id
_entity_poly.type
_entity_poly.pdbx_seq_one_letter_code
_entity_poly.pdbx_strand_id
1 'polypeptide(L)'
;MCYNQITIILAKTHPHVLFRRLDSTIFKNSYYLCTMKTRTLFKGTSITRFNKSFQSDEDCYKYLANMKWKGDTFVCKRCGNTHYCKGQLPFARRCTKCKHDESPTAGTIFNKLRISLLTVFRIVFDMCIHEKGMSSSKQAEKYGIRQKTIWELKRKIQLALNNQDNIFLDGTVLVRDFFVKENNSSQSRYSVLVAMEVLENGETGKAYGLMTDSFSSEHIQRFFEQHIKADAKVYVSQDINYEQYVTNYHIETIENSFFQTQSSTHVSDLSNWLFGMHRHILPKYIQGYLDEYYFRFNRRENKIMAFDEFIGLLMMPRPNRKTE
;
A
#
# COMPACT_ATOMS: atom_id res chain seq x y z
N MET A 1 22.63 3.98 -16.11
CA MET A 1 23.92 3.50 -15.55
C MET A 1 23.78 2.71 -14.23
N CYS A 2 22.63 2.61 -13.58
CA CYS A 2 22.47 1.79 -12.35
C CYS A 2 22.26 0.28 -12.56
N TYR A 3 22.04 -0.17 -13.78
CA TYR A 3 21.71 -1.58 -14.05
C TYR A 3 22.91 -2.52 -14.03
N ASN A 4 24.12 -2.01 -14.33
CA ASN A 4 25.32 -2.84 -14.43
C ASN A 4 26.01 -3.15 -13.09
N GLN A 5 25.74 -2.41 -12.02
CA GLN A 5 26.44 -2.65 -10.75
C GLN A 5 25.76 -3.73 -9.90
N ILE A 6 24.42 -3.82 -9.90
CA ILE A 6 23.71 -4.84 -9.12
C ILE A 6 23.86 -6.22 -9.74
N THR A 7 23.84 -6.33 -11.07
CA THR A 7 24.05 -7.61 -11.78
C THR A 7 25.48 -8.13 -11.61
N ILE A 8 26.47 -7.25 -11.52
CA ILE A 8 27.90 -7.63 -11.34
C ILE A 8 28.17 -8.08 -9.89
N ILE A 9 27.50 -7.53 -8.90
CA ILE A 9 27.65 -7.92 -7.49
C ILE A 9 27.03 -9.31 -7.24
N LEU A 10 25.85 -9.59 -7.79
CA LEU A 10 25.20 -10.90 -7.64
C LEU A 10 25.88 -12.03 -8.41
N ALA A 11 26.53 -11.73 -9.52
CA ALA A 11 27.30 -12.73 -10.29
C ALA A 11 28.63 -13.14 -9.64
N LYS A 12 29.17 -12.32 -8.73
CA LYS A 12 30.45 -12.62 -8.05
C LYS A 12 30.34 -13.38 -6.76
N THR A 13 29.16 -13.46 -6.14
CA THR A 13 29.00 -14.06 -4.80
C THR A 13 28.43 -15.45 -4.76
N HIS A 14 27.70 -15.92 -5.80
CA HIS A 14 27.12 -17.28 -5.82
C HIS A 14 27.02 -17.88 -7.23
N PRO A 15 27.99 -18.66 -7.70
CA PRO A 15 28.00 -19.25 -9.05
C PRO A 15 27.05 -20.47 -9.26
N HIS A 16 26.30 -20.92 -8.26
CA HIS A 16 25.51 -22.14 -8.32
C HIS A 16 24.02 -22.04 -7.92
N VAL A 17 23.43 -20.84 -7.92
CA VAL A 17 22.00 -20.72 -7.76
C VAL A 17 21.33 -20.78 -9.14
N LEU A 18 20.86 -21.97 -9.50
CA LEU A 18 19.99 -22.23 -10.65
C LEU A 18 18.82 -21.25 -10.66
N PHE A 19 18.70 -20.52 -11.76
CA PHE A 19 17.57 -19.64 -12.11
C PHE A 19 16.25 -20.43 -12.05
N ARG A 20 15.68 -20.60 -10.86
CA ARG A 20 14.24 -20.85 -10.73
C ARG A 20 13.55 -19.52 -10.98
N ARG A 21 12.58 -19.53 -11.91
CA ARG A 21 11.73 -18.41 -12.33
C ARG A 21 11.41 -17.50 -11.15
N LEU A 22 12.17 -16.42 -11.01
CA LEU A 22 11.81 -15.32 -10.12
C LEU A 22 10.56 -14.69 -10.70
N ASP A 23 9.53 -14.60 -9.89
CA ASP A 23 8.21 -14.12 -10.25
C ASP A 23 8.34 -12.72 -10.90
N SER A 24 7.95 -12.60 -12.16
CA SER A 24 8.06 -11.36 -12.95
C SER A 24 7.28 -10.18 -12.32
N THR A 25 6.45 -10.46 -11.33
CA THR A 25 5.65 -9.49 -10.57
C THR A 25 6.50 -8.70 -9.58
N ILE A 26 7.49 -9.33 -8.90
CA ILE A 26 8.35 -8.67 -7.93
C ILE A 26 9.28 -7.65 -8.61
N PHE A 27 9.85 -8.03 -9.77
CA PHE A 27 10.69 -7.10 -10.54
C PHE A 27 9.91 -5.92 -11.12
N LYS A 28 8.66 -6.13 -11.54
CA LYS A 28 7.80 -5.04 -12.04
C LYS A 28 7.45 -4.05 -10.93
N ASN A 29 7.14 -4.51 -9.71
CA ASN A 29 6.81 -3.64 -8.58
C ASN A 29 8.03 -2.82 -8.11
N SER A 30 9.21 -3.42 -7.99
CA SER A 30 10.44 -2.72 -7.63
C SER A 30 10.83 -1.66 -8.66
N TYR A 31 10.61 -1.93 -9.96
CA TYR A 31 10.89 -0.95 -11.02
C TYR A 31 9.91 0.24 -10.99
N TYR A 32 8.62 -0.01 -10.68
CA TYR A 32 7.63 1.07 -10.51
C TYR A 32 7.97 1.98 -9.35
N LEU A 33 8.38 1.45 -8.20
CA LEU A 33 8.73 2.22 -7.01
C LEU A 33 10.03 3.01 -7.19
N CYS A 34 11.04 2.42 -7.79
CA CYS A 34 12.30 3.12 -8.11
C CYS A 34 12.08 4.29 -9.09
N THR A 35 11.17 4.13 -10.07
CA THR A 35 10.85 5.20 -11.03
C THR A 35 9.89 6.26 -10.46
N MET A 36 9.12 5.95 -9.41
CA MET A 36 8.26 6.93 -8.74
C MET A 36 9.04 7.99 -7.96
N LYS A 37 10.21 7.66 -7.40
CA LYS A 37 11.05 8.63 -6.66
C LYS A 37 11.53 9.82 -7.50
N THR A 38 11.48 9.74 -8.83
CA THR A 38 12.09 10.74 -9.70
C THR A 38 11.14 11.80 -10.27
N ARG A 39 9.82 11.66 -10.13
CA ARG A 39 8.89 12.64 -10.73
C ARG A 39 7.55 12.71 -10.02
N THR A 40 7.43 13.59 -9.07
CA THR A 40 6.17 13.91 -8.41
C THR A 40 5.33 14.81 -9.31
N LEU A 41 4.13 14.36 -9.68
CA LEU A 41 3.19 15.12 -10.51
C LEU A 41 2.39 16.13 -9.69
N PHE A 42 2.02 15.77 -8.46
CA PHE A 42 1.32 16.63 -7.52
C PHE A 42 2.00 16.65 -6.16
N LYS A 43 2.27 17.85 -5.66
CA LYS A 43 2.83 18.09 -4.32
C LYS A 43 1.93 19.01 -3.53
N GLY A 44 1.40 18.55 -2.42
CA GLY A 44 0.62 19.41 -1.54
C GLY A 44 -0.35 18.67 -0.63
N THR A 45 -0.68 19.37 0.46
CA THR A 45 -1.64 18.94 1.47
C THR A 45 -2.87 19.84 1.53
N SER A 46 -2.83 20.99 0.83
CA SER A 46 -3.90 21.96 0.84
C SER A 46 -5.00 21.63 -0.17
N ILE A 47 -6.25 21.64 0.29
CA ILE A 47 -7.44 21.48 -0.57
C ILE A 47 -7.53 22.56 -1.63
N THR A 48 -7.09 23.78 -1.34
CA THR A 48 -7.06 24.89 -2.30
C THR A 48 -6.12 24.58 -3.46
N ARG A 49 -4.93 24.05 -3.16
CA ARG A 49 -3.96 23.63 -4.19
C ARG A 49 -4.49 22.45 -5.00
N PHE A 50 -5.13 21.49 -4.34
CA PHE A 50 -5.77 20.35 -5.00
C PHE A 50 -6.84 20.84 -5.99
N ASN A 51 -7.77 21.70 -5.55
CA ASN A 51 -8.84 22.22 -6.39
C ASN A 51 -8.33 23.09 -7.56
N LYS A 52 -7.17 23.78 -7.43
CA LYS A 52 -6.51 24.47 -8.54
C LYS A 52 -5.93 23.48 -9.57
N SER A 53 -5.45 22.34 -9.14
CA SER A 53 -4.82 21.33 -10.01
C SER A 53 -5.83 20.41 -10.69
N PHE A 54 -6.99 20.18 -10.05
CA PHE A 54 -8.02 19.25 -10.51
C PHE A 54 -9.39 19.94 -10.44
N GLN A 55 -9.83 20.50 -11.58
CA GLN A 55 -11.10 21.21 -11.72
C GLN A 55 -12.15 20.38 -12.44
N SER A 56 -11.70 19.40 -13.24
CA SER A 56 -12.54 18.56 -14.09
C SER A 56 -12.07 17.12 -14.13
N ASP A 57 -12.92 16.23 -14.62
CA ASP A 57 -12.52 14.85 -14.93
C ASP A 57 -11.38 14.79 -15.96
N GLU A 58 -11.35 15.78 -16.88
CA GLU A 58 -10.29 15.86 -17.90
C GLU A 58 -8.90 16.08 -17.30
N ASP A 59 -8.79 16.94 -16.27
CA ASP A 59 -7.53 17.16 -15.53
C ASP A 59 -7.06 15.86 -14.89
N CYS A 60 -8.00 15.08 -14.32
CA CYS A 60 -7.71 13.79 -13.72
C CYS A 60 -7.27 12.76 -14.76
N TYR A 61 -7.93 12.72 -15.93
CA TYR A 61 -7.49 11.84 -17.03
C TYR A 61 -6.10 12.21 -17.53
N LYS A 62 -5.80 13.51 -17.69
CA LYS A 62 -4.47 14.01 -18.07
C LYS A 62 -3.41 13.58 -17.06
N TYR A 63 -3.71 13.72 -15.77
CA TYR A 63 -2.83 13.31 -14.70
C TYR A 63 -2.52 11.81 -14.73
N LEU A 64 -3.55 10.95 -14.85
CA LEU A 64 -3.38 9.50 -14.98
C LEU A 64 -2.63 9.09 -16.24
N ALA A 65 -2.87 9.79 -17.36
CA ALA A 65 -2.14 9.55 -18.61
C ALA A 65 -0.64 9.84 -18.46
N ASN A 66 -0.29 10.96 -17.85
CA ASN A 66 1.09 11.33 -17.57
C ASN A 66 1.78 10.33 -16.61
N MET A 67 1.03 9.79 -15.66
CA MET A 67 1.53 8.78 -14.74
C MET A 67 1.72 7.41 -15.43
N LYS A 68 0.77 7.01 -16.25
CA LYS A 68 0.78 5.72 -16.97
C LYS A 68 1.83 5.66 -18.07
N TRP A 69 1.98 6.72 -18.84
CA TRP A 69 2.88 6.81 -19.98
C TRP A 69 3.97 7.86 -19.75
N LYS A 70 4.81 7.58 -18.76
CA LYS A 70 5.93 8.46 -18.41
C LYS A 70 6.85 8.70 -19.60
N GLY A 71 7.21 9.97 -19.84
CA GLY A 71 8.12 10.33 -20.93
C GLY A 71 7.60 10.02 -22.32
N ASP A 72 6.25 10.00 -22.48
CA ASP A 72 5.57 9.67 -23.75
C ASP A 72 5.79 8.24 -24.24
N THR A 73 6.24 7.34 -23.38
CA THR A 73 6.43 5.93 -23.70
C THR A 73 5.08 5.22 -23.81
N PHE A 74 4.88 4.52 -24.92
CA PHE A 74 3.70 3.66 -25.12
C PHE A 74 4.15 2.29 -25.61
N VAL A 75 3.64 1.26 -24.95
CA VAL A 75 3.79 -0.13 -25.42
C VAL A 75 2.42 -0.78 -25.42
N CYS A 76 1.96 -1.15 -26.59
CA CYS A 76 0.66 -1.80 -26.75
C CYS A 76 0.61 -3.14 -26.03
N LYS A 77 -0.30 -3.29 -25.08
CA LYS A 77 -0.45 -4.53 -24.28
C LYS A 77 -0.88 -5.75 -25.12
N ARG A 78 -1.43 -5.50 -26.34
CA ARG A 78 -1.91 -6.57 -27.21
C ARG A 78 -0.84 -7.08 -28.18
N CYS A 79 0.01 -6.20 -28.72
CA CYS A 79 0.95 -6.57 -29.79
C CYS A 79 2.36 -6.01 -29.64
N GLY A 80 2.68 -5.35 -28.52
CA GLY A 80 4.02 -4.81 -28.25
C GLY A 80 4.44 -3.58 -29.07
N ASN A 81 3.61 -3.12 -30.02
CA ASN A 81 3.93 -1.95 -30.87
C ASN A 81 4.05 -0.67 -30.00
N THR A 82 5.00 0.19 -30.31
CA THR A 82 5.29 1.43 -29.55
C THR A 82 4.66 2.68 -30.19
N HIS A 83 4.16 2.60 -31.40
CA HIS A 83 3.53 3.73 -32.11
C HIS A 83 2.04 3.80 -31.80
N TYR A 84 1.55 5.00 -31.52
CA TYR A 84 0.15 5.26 -31.23
C TYR A 84 -0.37 6.52 -31.91
N CYS A 85 -1.68 6.63 -32.01
CA CYS A 85 -2.42 7.84 -32.34
C CYS A 85 -3.46 8.13 -31.24
N LYS A 86 -4.18 9.25 -31.36
CA LYS A 86 -5.24 9.63 -30.41
C LYS A 86 -6.33 8.53 -30.40
N GLY A 87 -6.70 8.08 -29.20
CA GLY A 87 -7.78 7.13 -28.99
C GLY A 87 -9.16 7.81 -28.89
N GLN A 88 -10.19 7.00 -28.61
CA GLN A 88 -11.59 7.46 -28.56
C GLN A 88 -11.89 8.27 -27.28
N LEU A 89 -11.33 7.87 -26.14
CA LEU A 89 -11.53 8.54 -24.87
C LEU A 89 -10.48 9.66 -24.64
N PRO A 90 -10.75 10.64 -23.77
CA PRO A 90 -9.76 11.65 -23.40
C PRO A 90 -8.43 11.02 -22.99
N PHE A 91 -7.33 11.50 -23.59
CA PHE A 91 -5.96 11.01 -23.35
C PHE A 91 -5.74 9.51 -23.60
N ALA A 92 -6.68 8.81 -24.26
CA ALA A 92 -6.47 7.43 -24.67
C ALA A 92 -5.49 7.33 -25.84
N ARG A 93 -4.73 6.23 -25.89
CA ARG A 93 -3.75 5.92 -26.94
C ARG A 93 -4.21 4.71 -27.74
N ARG A 94 -4.32 4.88 -29.05
CA ARG A 94 -4.71 3.83 -29.98
C ARG A 94 -3.49 3.31 -30.73
N CYS A 95 -3.22 2.01 -30.59
CA CYS A 95 -2.13 1.35 -31.31
C CYS A 95 -2.30 1.48 -32.84
N THR A 96 -1.27 1.96 -33.55
CA THR A 96 -1.32 2.10 -35.00
C THR A 96 -1.34 0.76 -35.73
N LYS A 97 -0.76 -0.32 -35.14
CA LYS A 97 -0.67 -1.65 -35.71
C LYS A 97 -1.96 -2.46 -35.53
N CYS A 98 -2.36 -2.73 -34.27
CA CYS A 98 -3.50 -3.62 -33.99
C CYS A 98 -4.80 -2.90 -33.65
N LYS A 99 -4.81 -1.57 -33.69
CA LYS A 99 -5.96 -0.68 -33.40
C LYS A 99 -6.53 -0.83 -31.98
N HIS A 100 -5.80 -1.51 -31.07
CA HIS A 100 -6.19 -1.59 -29.67
C HIS A 100 -6.19 -0.20 -29.04
N ASP A 101 -7.30 0.17 -28.41
CA ASP A 101 -7.47 1.46 -27.73
C ASP A 101 -7.26 1.29 -26.22
N GLU A 102 -6.33 2.02 -25.65
CA GLU A 102 -6.00 1.95 -24.24
C GLU A 102 -6.22 3.30 -23.55
N SER A 103 -7.18 3.35 -22.63
CA SER A 103 -7.42 4.55 -21.81
C SER A 103 -6.42 4.67 -20.66
N PRO A 104 -6.22 5.88 -20.10
CA PRO A 104 -5.42 6.07 -18.89
C PRO A 104 -5.85 5.19 -17.73
N THR A 105 -7.16 4.97 -17.58
CA THR A 105 -7.76 4.19 -16.48
C THR A 105 -7.76 2.67 -16.73
N ALA A 106 -7.52 2.21 -17.96
CA ALA A 106 -7.60 0.79 -18.31
C ALA A 106 -6.61 -0.06 -17.48
N GLY A 107 -7.12 -1.13 -16.86
CA GLY A 107 -6.34 -2.05 -16.02
C GLY A 107 -6.07 -1.55 -14.59
N THR A 108 -6.60 -0.40 -14.19
CA THR A 108 -6.44 0.21 -12.87
C THR A 108 -7.74 0.17 -12.06
N ILE A 109 -7.72 0.64 -10.81
CA ILE A 109 -8.95 0.79 -10.02
C ILE A 109 -9.92 1.82 -10.60
N PHE A 110 -9.41 2.76 -11.38
CA PHE A 110 -10.19 3.84 -12.00
C PHE A 110 -10.98 3.38 -13.24
N ASN A 111 -10.82 2.11 -13.64
CA ASN A 111 -11.53 1.59 -14.80
C ASN A 111 -13.01 1.37 -14.50
N LYS A 112 -13.89 1.84 -15.42
CA LYS A 112 -15.35 1.67 -15.34
C LYS A 112 -15.97 2.13 -14.02
N LEU A 113 -15.55 3.28 -13.52
CA LEU A 113 -16.16 3.92 -12.36
C LEU A 113 -17.58 4.41 -12.69
N ARG A 114 -18.48 4.34 -11.70
CA ARG A 114 -19.87 4.87 -11.79
C ARG A 114 -20.00 6.29 -11.25
N ILE A 115 -18.94 6.84 -10.69
CA ILE A 115 -18.84 8.19 -10.15
C ILE A 115 -17.75 8.95 -10.91
N SER A 116 -17.81 10.29 -10.92
CA SER A 116 -16.84 11.11 -11.63
C SER A 116 -15.42 10.86 -11.13
N LEU A 117 -14.47 10.93 -12.03
CA LEU A 117 -13.05 10.69 -11.70
C LEU A 117 -12.54 11.76 -10.73
N LEU A 118 -12.99 13.01 -10.88
CA LEU A 118 -12.68 14.12 -9.98
C LEU A 118 -13.17 13.84 -8.56
N THR A 119 -14.38 13.28 -8.41
CA THR A 119 -14.88 12.90 -7.08
C THR A 119 -14.03 11.77 -6.46
N VAL A 120 -13.61 10.79 -7.25
CA VAL A 120 -12.70 9.75 -6.76
C VAL A 120 -11.37 10.33 -6.33
N PHE A 121 -10.80 11.27 -7.07
CA PHE A 121 -9.58 11.97 -6.71
C PHE A 121 -9.72 12.74 -5.39
N ARG A 122 -10.85 13.41 -5.17
CA ARG A 122 -11.17 14.08 -3.89
C ARG A 122 -11.27 13.10 -2.72
N ILE A 123 -11.91 11.96 -2.93
CA ILE A 123 -12.01 10.90 -1.92
C ILE A 123 -10.61 10.37 -1.57
N VAL A 124 -9.78 10.09 -2.57
CA VAL A 124 -8.40 9.63 -2.38
C VAL A 124 -7.58 10.71 -1.67
N PHE A 125 -7.72 11.97 -2.05
CA PHE A 125 -7.04 13.09 -1.38
C PHE A 125 -7.42 13.17 0.10
N ASP A 126 -8.71 13.08 0.43
CA ASP A 126 -9.18 13.03 1.82
C ASP A 126 -8.57 11.84 2.58
N MET A 127 -8.47 10.66 1.94
CA MET A 127 -7.87 9.49 2.57
C MET A 127 -6.37 9.68 2.87
N CYS A 128 -5.66 10.47 2.06
CA CYS A 128 -4.24 10.74 2.26
C CYS A 128 -3.97 11.79 3.35
N ILE A 129 -4.79 12.83 3.41
CA ILE A 129 -4.46 14.06 4.17
C ILE A 129 -5.02 14.00 5.60
N HIS A 130 -6.20 13.42 5.80
CA HIS A 130 -6.78 13.33 7.13
C HIS A 130 -6.07 12.30 8.00
N GLU A 131 -5.47 12.73 9.10
CA GLU A 131 -4.71 11.89 10.02
C GLU A 131 -5.51 10.69 10.53
N LYS A 132 -6.73 10.95 10.98
CA LYS A 132 -7.63 9.91 11.47
C LYS A 132 -8.38 9.19 10.34
N GLY A 133 -8.15 9.55 9.06
CA GLY A 133 -8.95 9.07 7.95
C GLY A 133 -10.39 9.61 7.99
N MET A 134 -11.23 9.09 7.11
CA MET A 134 -12.66 9.47 7.04
C MET A 134 -13.51 8.23 6.79
N SER A 135 -14.58 8.07 7.58
CA SER A 135 -15.51 6.95 7.40
C SER A 135 -16.27 7.06 6.07
N SER A 136 -16.73 5.92 5.56
CA SER A 136 -17.55 5.90 4.33
C SER A 136 -18.85 6.69 4.46
N SER A 137 -19.42 6.78 5.67
CA SER A 137 -20.62 7.59 5.94
C SER A 137 -20.33 9.09 5.83
N LYS A 138 -19.24 9.57 6.45
CA LYS A 138 -18.84 10.98 6.35
C LYS A 138 -18.47 11.38 4.92
N GLN A 139 -17.78 10.50 4.17
CA GLN A 139 -17.49 10.77 2.77
C GLN A 139 -18.75 10.76 1.90
N ALA A 140 -19.69 9.87 2.19
CA ALA A 140 -20.98 9.81 1.49
C ALA A 140 -21.77 11.12 1.66
N GLU A 141 -21.86 11.62 2.88
CA GLU A 141 -22.47 12.92 3.20
C GLU A 141 -21.72 14.07 2.49
N LYS A 142 -20.41 14.14 2.63
CA LYS A 142 -19.55 15.19 2.03
C LYS A 142 -19.71 15.30 0.51
N TYR A 143 -19.87 14.17 -0.18
CA TYR A 143 -19.89 14.13 -1.66
C TYR A 143 -21.28 13.88 -2.24
N GLY A 144 -22.33 13.75 -1.42
CA GLY A 144 -23.69 13.49 -1.88
C GLY A 144 -23.84 12.15 -2.60
N ILE A 145 -23.06 11.14 -2.23
CA ILE A 145 -23.04 9.81 -2.87
C ILE A 145 -23.53 8.75 -1.88
N ARG A 146 -24.21 7.71 -2.37
CA ARG A 146 -24.68 6.62 -1.51
C ARG A 146 -23.51 5.99 -0.75
N GLN A 147 -23.66 5.79 0.55
CA GLN A 147 -22.64 5.23 1.45
C GLN A 147 -22.08 3.88 0.93
N LYS A 148 -22.96 3.00 0.40
CA LYS A 148 -22.55 1.73 -0.21
C LYS A 148 -21.55 1.93 -1.37
N THR A 149 -21.77 2.92 -2.23
CA THR A 149 -20.88 3.22 -3.37
C THR A 149 -19.51 3.69 -2.89
N ILE A 150 -19.45 4.55 -1.87
CA ILE A 150 -18.20 4.99 -1.25
C ILE A 150 -17.49 3.81 -0.58
N TRP A 151 -18.22 2.99 0.15
CA TRP A 151 -17.68 1.81 0.82
C TRP A 151 -17.07 0.82 -0.20
N GLU A 152 -17.76 0.51 -1.30
CA GLU A 152 -17.24 -0.34 -2.38
C GLU A 152 -15.98 0.25 -3.03
N LEU A 153 -15.93 1.58 -3.21
CA LEU A 153 -14.74 2.26 -3.71
C LEU A 153 -13.58 2.13 -2.73
N LYS A 154 -13.81 2.39 -1.44
CA LYS A 154 -12.78 2.22 -0.40
C LYS A 154 -12.26 0.78 -0.36
N ARG A 155 -13.12 -0.23 -0.50
CA ARG A 155 -12.68 -1.63 -0.60
C ARG A 155 -11.75 -1.87 -1.79
N LYS A 156 -12.07 -1.32 -2.96
CA LYS A 156 -11.19 -1.42 -4.14
C LYS A 156 -9.84 -0.73 -3.90
N ILE A 157 -9.85 0.42 -3.23
CA ILE A 157 -8.64 1.16 -2.86
C ILE A 157 -7.79 0.32 -1.91
N GLN A 158 -8.37 -0.18 -0.82
CA GLN A 158 -7.67 -0.98 0.19
C GLN A 158 -7.06 -2.26 -0.39
N LEU A 159 -7.77 -2.95 -1.29
CA LEU A 159 -7.22 -4.10 -2.01
C LEU A 159 -6.05 -3.75 -2.94
N ALA A 160 -5.98 -2.51 -3.43
CA ALA A 160 -4.85 -2.06 -4.22
C ALA A 160 -3.65 -1.66 -3.34
N LEU A 161 -3.90 -1.31 -2.08
CA LEU A 161 -2.86 -1.01 -1.10
C LEU A 161 -2.16 -2.25 -0.55
N ASN A 162 -2.78 -3.42 -0.57
CA ASN A 162 -2.20 -4.69 -0.08
C ASN A 162 -0.89 -5.09 -0.79
N ASN A 163 -0.61 -4.51 -1.96
CA ASN A 163 0.65 -4.73 -2.68
C ASN A 163 1.70 -3.64 -2.38
N GLN A 164 1.58 -2.95 -1.24
CA GLN A 164 2.49 -1.88 -0.90
C GLN A 164 3.86 -2.39 -0.49
N ASP A 165 4.79 -1.67 -1.06
CA ASP A 165 6.14 -1.39 -0.60
C ASP A 165 6.85 -2.50 0.18
N ASN A 166 7.81 -3.13 -0.48
CA ASN A 166 8.94 -3.80 0.17
C ASN A 166 9.80 -2.73 0.91
N ILE A 167 9.19 -1.95 1.80
CA ILE A 167 9.92 -1.10 2.72
C ILE A 167 10.20 -1.98 3.94
N PHE A 168 11.42 -2.39 4.07
CA PHE A 168 11.86 -3.14 5.23
C PHE A 168 12.05 -2.20 6.42
N LEU A 169 11.61 -2.64 7.60
CA LEU A 169 11.92 -2.04 8.87
C LEU A 169 13.37 -2.34 9.22
N ASP A 170 14.08 -1.35 9.76
CA ASP A 170 15.53 -1.39 10.01
C ASP A 170 15.86 -0.95 11.43
N GLY A 171 17.10 -1.21 11.87
CA GLY A 171 17.57 -0.82 13.19
C GLY A 171 16.87 -1.54 14.33
N THR A 172 16.22 -0.81 15.25
CA THR A 172 15.44 -1.40 16.35
C THR A 172 13.99 -1.56 15.93
N VAL A 173 13.48 -2.77 15.97
CA VAL A 173 12.11 -3.12 15.57
C VAL A 173 11.37 -3.77 16.74
N LEU A 174 10.23 -3.23 17.12
CA LEU A 174 9.33 -3.83 18.11
C LEU A 174 8.24 -4.62 17.38
N VAL A 175 8.01 -5.86 17.81
CA VAL A 175 6.92 -6.70 17.29
C VAL A 175 5.96 -7.03 18.42
N ARG A 176 4.68 -6.76 18.20
CA ARG A 176 3.61 -7.02 19.16
C ARG A 176 2.36 -7.50 18.47
N ASP A 177 1.59 -8.30 19.17
CA ASP A 177 0.28 -8.76 18.73
C ASP A 177 -0.86 -8.15 19.57
N PHE A 178 -2.05 -8.11 18.99
CA PHE A 178 -3.29 -7.84 19.70
C PHE A 178 -4.46 -8.55 19.04
N PHE A 179 -5.56 -8.69 19.79
CA PHE A 179 -6.73 -9.40 19.33
C PHE A 179 -7.84 -8.45 18.91
N VAL A 180 -8.39 -8.70 17.72
CA VAL A 180 -9.62 -8.06 17.24
C VAL A 180 -10.77 -9.05 17.43
N LYS A 181 -11.82 -8.64 18.17
CA LYS A 181 -13.01 -9.45 18.36
C LYS A 181 -14.01 -9.15 17.25
N GLU A 182 -14.68 -10.19 16.75
CA GLU A 182 -15.81 -10.03 15.86
C GLU A 182 -17.04 -9.54 16.64
N ASN A 183 -17.71 -8.49 16.15
CA ASN A 183 -18.80 -7.81 16.89
C ASN A 183 -20.00 -8.70 17.23
N ASN A 184 -20.18 -9.83 16.54
CA ASN A 184 -21.35 -10.73 16.71
C ASN A 184 -20.99 -12.12 17.25
N SER A 185 -19.71 -12.36 17.60
CA SER A 185 -19.26 -13.64 18.10
C SER A 185 -18.37 -13.43 19.33
N SER A 186 -18.81 -13.99 20.46
CA SER A 186 -18.01 -13.99 21.68
C SER A 186 -16.78 -14.93 21.61
N GLN A 187 -16.72 -15.76 20.58
CA GLN A 187 -15.67 -16.80 20.45
C GLN A 187 -14.65 -16.52 19.34
N SER A 188 -15.00 -15.76 18.30
CA SER A 188 -14.05 -15.50 17.19
C SER A 188 -13.14 -14.33 17.50
N ARG A 189 -11.86 -14.62 17.70
CA ARG A 189 -10.79 -13.64 17.86
C ARG A 189 -9.81 -13.78 16.69
N TYR A 190 -9.43 -12.65 16.12
CA TYR A 190 -8.41 -12.58 15.08
C TYR A 190 -7.21 -11.86 15.63
N SER A 191 -6.05 -12.37 15.33
CA SER A 191 -4.81 -11.78 15.77
C SER A 191 -4.29 -10.79 14.73
N VAL A 192 -3.82 -9.66 15.21
CA VAL A 192 -3.08 -8.69 14.40
C VAL A 192 -1.66 -8.59 14.92
N LEU A 193 -0.71 -8.93 14.08
CA LEU A 193 0.71 -8.75 14.34
C LEU A 193 1.12 -7.37 13.86
N VAL A 194 1.81 -6.61 14.70
CA VAL A 194 2.30 -5.26 14.38
C VAL A 194 3.80 -5.23 14.57
N ALA A 195 4.52 -4.76 13.56
CA ALA A 195 5.94 -4.45 13.65
C ALA A 195 6.16 -2.94 13.45
N MET A 196 7.02 -2.33 14.27
CA MET A 196 7.32 -0.90 14.22
C MET A 196 8.79 -0.61 14.48
N GLU A 197 9.36 0.34 13.73
CA GLU A 197 10.71 0.87 13.99
C GLU A 197 10.69 1.79 15.19
N VAL A 198 11.77 1.76 15.97
CA VAL A 198 12.10 2.79 16.95
C VAL A 198 13.31 3.55 16.45
N LEU A 199 13.12 4.85 16.23
CA LEU A 199 14.17 5.74 15.77
C LEU A 199 15.13 6.10 16.90
N GLU A 200 16.32 6.62 16.61
CA GLU A 200 17.32 7.02 17.60
C GLU A 200 16.80 8.08 18.59
N ASN A 201 15.87 8.93 18.15
CA ASN A 201 15.21 9.93 19.00
C ASN A 201 14.10 9.33 19.89
N GLY A 202 13.87 8.02 19.83
CA GLY A 202 12.82 7.31 20.55
C GLY A 202 11.43 7.39 19.92
N GLU A 203 11.25 8.05 18.78
CA GLU A 203 9.96 8.09 18.08
C GLU A 203 9.71 6.81 17.30
N THR A 204 8.44 6.49 17.06
CA THR A 204 8.08 5.39 16.16
C THR A 204 8.37 5.79 14.72
N GLY A 205 9.19 5.01 14.03
CA GLY A 205 9.48 5.15 12.61
C GLY A 205 8.36 4.63 11.73
N LYS A 206 8.67 3.74 10.81
CA LYS A 206 7.68 3.03 10.00
C LYS A 206 7.06 1.88 10.79
N ALA A 207 5.87 1.46 10.38
CA ALA A 207 5.21 0.31 10.98
C ALA A 207 4.34 -0.43 9.96
N TYR A 208 4.07 -1.71 10.23
CA TYR A 208 3.20 -2.58 9.45
C TYR A 208 2.36 -3.45 10.36
N GLY A 209 1.18 -3.87 9.86
CA GLY A 209 0.31 -4.80 10.54
C GLY A 209 -0.15 -5.91 9.62
N LEU A 210 -0.12 -7.13 10.11
CA LEU A 210 -0.64 -8.31 9.45
C LEU A 210 -1.79 -8.89 10.26
N MET A 211 -2.95 -9.09 9.61
CA MET A 211 -4.03 -9.87 10.17
C MET A 211 -3.76 -11.35 9.91
N THR A 212 -3.88 -12.17 10.93
CA THR A 212 -3.76 -13.63 10.83
C THR A 212 -4.86 -14.35 11.60
N ASP A 213 -5.38 -15.42 11.01
CA ASP A 213 -6.39 -16.27 11.67
C ASP A 213 -5.75 -17.17 12.73
N SER A 214 -4.47 -17.46 12.55
CA SER A 214 -3.66 -18.27 13.47
C SER A 214 -2.20 -17.84 13.40
N PHE A 215 -1.50 -17.87 14.53
CA PHE A 215 -0.05 -17.73 14.57
C PHE A 215 0.62 -18.99 14.01
N SER A 216 0.47 -19.26 12.71
CA SER A 216 1.23 -20.33 12.07
C SER A 216 2.66 -19.86 11.80
N SER A 217 3.60 -20.77 11.93
CA SER A 217 5.02 -20.54 11.63
C SER A 217 5.22 -19.87 10.27
N GLU A 218 4.49 -20.34 9.25
CA GLU A 218 4.62 -19.80 7.89
C GLU A 218 4.18 -18.34 7.77
N HIS A 219 3.08 -17.92 8.45
CA HIS A 219 2.59 -16.55 8.39
C HIS A 219 3.54 -15.60 9.12
N ILE A 220 4.05 -15.99 10.29
CA ILE A 220 5.00 -15.17 11.06
C ILE A 220 6.32 -15.05 10.30
N GLN A 221 6.87 -16.16 9.81
CA GLN A 221 8.12 -16.15 9.05
C GLN A 221 7.99 -15.26 7.80
N ARG A 222 6.91 -15.42 7.03
CA ARG A 222 6.64 -14.57 5.85
C ARG A 222 6.53 -13.10 6.20
N PHE A 223 5.89 -12.74 7.31
CA PHE A 223 5.80 -11.36 7.76
C PHE A 223 7.17 -10.76 8.07
N PHE A 224 8.02 -11.48 8.78
CA PHE A 224 9.38 -11.05 9.07
C PHE A 224 10.19 -10.87 7.78
N GLU A 225 10.20 -11.88 6.90
CA GLU A 225 10.92 -11.83 5.62
C GLU A 225 10.46 -10.71 4.68
N GLN A 226 9.19 -10.33 4.74
CA GLN A 226 8.62 -9.27 3.89
C GLN A 226 8.81 -7.86 4.44
N HIS A 227 8.91 -7.70 5.76
CA HIS A 227 8.84 -6.38 6.37
C HIS A 227 10.00 -6.02 7.29
N ILE A 228 10.85 -6.96 7.69
CA ILE A 228 11.95 -6.71 8.63
C ILE A 228 13.27 -7.11 7.99
N LYS A 229 14.27 -6.25 8.06
CA LYS A 229 15.61 -6.59 7.61
C LYS A 229 16.24 -7.66 8.51
N ALA A 230 17.02 -8.56 7.92
CA ALA A 230 17.63 -9.67 8.65
C ALA A 230 18.66 -9.22 9.70
N ASP A 231 19.25 -8.03 9.55
CA ASP A 231 20.21 -7.41 10.47
C ASP A 231 19.56 -6.49 11.52
N ALA A 232 18.22 -6.35 11.50
CA ALA A 232 17.49 -5.58 12.50
C ALA A 232 17.52 -6.26 13.88
N LYS A 233 17.58 -5.46 14.95
CA LYS A 233 17.40 -5.90 16.33
C LYS A 233 15.91 -5.97 16.64
N VAL A 234 15.38 -7.15 16.81
CA VAL A 234 13.94 -7.35 16.97
C VAL A 234 13.61 -7.63 18.43
N TYR A 235 12.73 -6.82 19.00
CA TYR A 235 12.19 -6.99 20.34
C TYR A 235 10.73 -7.42 20.24
N VAL A 236 10.36 -8.51 20.90
CA VAL A 236 9.03 -9.12 20.80
C VAL A 236 8.29 -9.11 22.14
N SER A 237 6.94 -9.09 22.11
CA SER A 237 6.14 -9.28 23.31
C SER A 237 6.34 -10.70 23.90
N GLN A 238 6.17 -10.84 25.21
CA GLN A 238 6.35 -12.13 25.91
C GLN A 238 5.24 -13.15 25.61
N ASP A 239 4.13 -12.70 25.02
CA ASP A 239 2.93 -13.51 24.86
C ASP A 239 3.07 -14.64 23.83
N ILE A 240 4.04 -14.54 22.91
CA ILE A 240 4.30 -15.52 21.85
C ILE A 240 5.78 -15.86 21.82
N ASN A 241 6.09 -17.16 21.75
CA ASN A 241 7.46 -17.63 21.53
C ASN A 241 7.83 -17.52 20.05
N TYR A 242 8.31 -16.33 19.64
CA TYR A 242 8.70 -16.06 18.25
C TYR A 242 9.93 -16.81 17.79
N GLU A 243 10.86 -17.17 18.70
CA GLU A 243 12.11 -17.87 18.36
C GLU A 243 11.88 -19.20 17.65
N GLN A 244 10.80 -19.91 18.01
CA GLN A 244 10.43 -21.17 17.36
C GLN A 244 9.96 -20.99 15.89
N TYR A 245 9.57 -19.78 15.51
CA TYR A 245 9.02 -19.49 14.19
C TYR A 245 10.03 -18.82 13.26
N VAL A 246 11.01 -18.10 13.81
CA VAL A 246 11.91 -17.21 13.03
C VAL A 246 13.34 -17.42 13.50
N THR A 247 14.11 -18.22 12.75
CA THR A 247 15.47 -18.62 13.14
C THR A 247 16.57 -17.70 12.63
N ASN A 248 16.28 -16.83 11.66
CA ASN A 248 17.27 -15.99 10.98
C ASN A 248 17.36 -14.55 11.51
N TYR A 249 16.71 -14.28 12.65
CA TYR A 249 16.67 -12.95 13.26
C TYR A 249 17.20 -13.00 14.68
N HIS A 250 17.84 -11.91 15.11
CA HIS A 250 18.21 -11.75 16.52
C HIS A 250 17.00 -11.21 17.28
N ILE A 251 16.37 -12.06 18.07
CA ILE A 251 15.12 -11.78 18.80
C ILE A 251 15.41 -11.67 20.29
N GLU A 252 14.95 -10.58 20.90
CA GLU A 252 14.97 -10.37 22.34
C GLU A 252 13.55 -10.08 22.84
N THR A 253 13.27 -10.43 24.08
CA THR A 253 11.98 -10.09 24.71
C THR A 253 11.96 -8.63 25.15
N ILE A 254 10.81 -7.97 25.04
CA ILE A 254 10.62 -6.59 25.51
C ILE A 254 10.61 -6.58 27.02
N GLU A 255 11.74 -6.24 27.65
CA GLU A 255 11.86 -6.02 29.09
C GLU A 255 11.89 -4.53 29.45
N ASN A 256 12.34 -3.69 28.53
CA ASN A 256 12.44 -2.25 28.72
C ASN A 256 11.06 -1.60 28.79
N SER A 257 10.80 -0.88 29.89
CA SER A 257 9.53 -0.17 30.14
C SER A 257 9.19 0.86 29.04
N PHE A 258 10.21 1.50 28.45
CA PHE A 258 10.03 2.44 27.33
C PHE A 258 9.48 1.72 26.09
N PHE A 259 10.07 0.58 25.70
CA PHE A 259 9.60 -0.21 24.56
C PHE A 259 8.21 -0.80 24.80
N GLN A 260 7.91 -1.23 26.04
CA GLN A 260 6.58 -1.67 26.43
C GLN A 260 5.55 -0.55 26.28
N THR A 261 5.84 0.64 26.78
CA THR A 261 4.95 1.80 26.69
C THR A 261 4.73 2.20 25.23
N GLN A 262 5.81 2.31 24.46
CA GLN A 262 5.73 2.74 23.06
C GLN A 262 4.93 1.77 22.20
N SER A 263 5.20 0.46 22.31
CA SER A 263 4.48 -0.56 21.56
C SER A 263 3.00 -0.65 21.97
N SER A 264 2.71 -0.52 23.27
CA SER A 264 1.34 -0.51 23.78
C SER A 264 0.55 0.71 23.31
N THR A 265 1.17 1.89 23.31
CA THR A 265 0.55 3.14 22.82
C THR A 265 0.21 3.02 21.35
N HIS A 266 1.15 2.55 20.53
CA HIS A 266 0.90 2.37 19.09
C HIS A 266 -0.24 1.38 18.80
N VAL A 267 -0.27 0.25 19.50
CA VAL A 267 -1.35 -0.74 19.39
C VAL A 267 -2.69 -0.16 19.85
N SER A 268 -2.69 0.62 20.96
CA SER A 268 -3.89 1.31 21.44
C SER A 268 -4.42 2.32 20.44
N ASP A 269 -3.56 3.11 19.82
CA ASP A 269 -3.94 4.09 18.80
C ASP A 269 -4.52 3.41 17.55
N LEU A 270 -3.89 2.34 17.08
CA LEU A 270 -4.40 1.52 15.98
C LEU A 270 -5.76 0.91 16.32
N SER A 271 -5.89 0.33 17.51
CA SER A 271 -7.13 -0.29 17.99
C SER A 271 -8.26 0.74 18.11
N ASN A 272 -7.98 1.90 18.74
CA ASN A 272 -8.94 2.99 18.86
C ASN A 272 -9.37 3.53 17.49
N TRP A 273 -8.44 3.66 16.56
CA TRP A 273 -8.77 4.04 15.18
C TRP A 273 -9.65 2.98 14.49
N LEU A 274 -9.28 1.71 14.59
CA LEU A 274 -9.99 0.61 13.95
C LEU A 274 -11.44 0.54 14.43
N PHE A 275 -11.67 0.52 15.75
CA PHE A 275 -13.00 0.42 16.34
C PHE A 275 -13.79 1.74 16.26
N GLY A 276 -13.13 2.88 16.34
CA GLY A 276 -13.77 4.19 16.18
C GLY A 276 -14.23 4.50 14.75
N MET A 277 -13.51 3.97 13.75
CA MET A 277 -13.81 4.19 12.34
C MET A 277 -14.79 3.17 11.77
N HIS A 278 -14.73 1.92 12.24
CA HIS A 278 -15.46 0.79 11.68
C HIS A 278 -16.37 0.13 12.72
N ARG A 279 -17.69 0.37 12.61
CA ARG A 279 -18.69 -0.19 13.56
C ARG A 279 -18.83 -1.71 13.47
N HIS A 280 -18.71 -2.27 12.28
CA HIS A 280 -18.79 -3.71 12.02
C HIS A 280 -17.52 -4.16 11.32
N ILE A 281 -16.67 -4.82 12.08
CA ILE A 281 -15.39 -5.32 11.57
C ILE A 281 -15.58 -6.78 11.22
N LEU A 282 -15.52 -7.09 9.92
CA LEU A 282 -15.46 -8.47 9.45
C LEU A 282 -14.00 -8.84 9.15
N PRO A 283 -13.56 -10.06 9.48
CA PRO A 283 -12.18 -10.50 9.35
C PRO A 283 -11.58 -10.22 7.97
N LYS A 284 -12.29 -10.59 6.92
CA LYS A 284 -11.87 -10.41 5.52
C LYS A 284 -11.57 -8.96 5.12
N TYR A 285 -11.87 -7.98 5.97
CA TYR A 285 -11.62 -6.56 5.70
C TYR A 285 -10.52 -5.95 6.57
N ILE A 286 -10.10 -6.64 7.64
CA ILE A 286 -9.14 -6.11 8.61
C ILE A 286 -7.83 -5.75 7.91
N GLN A 287 -7.28 -6.63 7.08
CA GLN A 287 -6.02 -6.33 6.37
C GLN A 287 -6.12 -5.03 5.55
N GLY A 288 -7.19 -4.84 4.80
CA GLY A 288 -7.36 -3.61 4.03
C GLY A 288 -7.49 -2.34 4.89
N TYR A 289 -8.00 -2.45 6.13
CA TYR A 289 -8.00 -1.34 7.09
C TYR A 289 -6.60 -1.06 7.61
N LEU A 290 -5.82 -2.10 7.92
CA LEU A 290 -4.41 -1.98 8.33
C LEU A 290 -3.59 -1.32 7.22
N ASP A 291 -3.73 -1.76 5.98
CA ASP A 291 -3.04 -1.20 4.82
C ASP A 291 -3.35 0.30 4.64
N GLU A 292 -4.63 0.70 4.79
CA GLU A 292 -5.04 2.11 4.77
C GLU A 292 -4.45 2.92 5.94
N TYR A 293 -4.43 2.35 7.14
CA TYR A 293 -3.85 2.99 8.32
C TYR A 293 -2.34 3.20 8.16
N TYR A 294 -1.61 2.15 7.84
CA TYR A 294 -0.16 2.20 7.72
C TYR A 294 0.32 2.98 6.51
N PHE A 295 -0.47 3.06 5.44
CA PHE A 295 -0.18 3.98 4.36
C PHE A 295 -0.06 5.42 4.87
N ARG A 296 -1.03 5.89 5.66
CA ARG A 296 -1.00 7.25 6.24
C ARG A 296 0.06 7.39 7.31
N PHE A 297 0.14 6.42 8.20
CA PHE A 297 1.10 6.42 9.31
C PHE A 297 2.54 6.56 8.80
N ASN A 298 2.93 5.75 7.85
CA ASN A 298 4.29 5.74 7.31
C ASN A 298 4.64 6.99 6.49
N ARG A 299 3.65 7.84 6.16
CA ARG A 299 3.82 9.09 5.41
C ARG A 299 3.47 10.34 6.22
N ARG A 300 3.28 10.20 7.53
CA ARG A 300 2.88 11.31 8.41
C ARG A 300 3.87 12.48 8.39
N GLU A 301 5.17 12.17 8.24
CA GLU A 301 6.24 13.18 8.14
C GLU A 301 6.28 13.85 6.76
N ASN A 302 5.91 13.16 5.70
CA ASN A 302 5.97 13.65 4.33
C ASN A 302 4.63 13.54 3.59
N LYS A 303 3.59 14.17 4.14
CA LYS A 303 2.24 14.18 3.54
C LYS A 303 2.17 14.86 2.17
N ILE A 304 3.18 15.70 1.85
CA ILE A 304 3.22 16.46 0.58
C ILE A 304 3.21 15.54 -0.64
N MET A 305 3.83 14.37 -0.53
CA MET A 305 3.94 13.38 -1.61
C MET A 305 2.83 12.32 -1.56
N ALA A 306 2.11 12.23 -0.44
CA ALA A 306 1.22 11.11 -0.16
C ALA A 306 0.15 10.87 -1.25
N PHE A 307 -0.44 11.94 -1.80
CA PHE A 307 -1.45 11.81 -2.86
C PHE A 307 -0.87 11.24 -4.15
N ASP A 308 0.28 11.74 -4.60
CA ASP A 308 0.94 11.27 -5.84
C ASP A 308 1.34 9.80 -5.73
N GLU A 309 1.92 9.40 -4.59
CA GLU A 309 2.27 8.03 -4.29
C GLU A 309 1.04 7.12 -4.22
N PHE A 310 -0.03 7.60 -3.57
CA PHE A 310 -1.27 6.83 -3.46
C PHE A 310 -1.89 6.55 -4.82
N ILE A 311 -2.05 7.61 -5.66
CA ILE A 311 -2.55 7.42 -7.03
C ILE A 311 -1.63 6.46 -7.80
N GLY A 312 -0.32 6.54 -7.60
CA GLY A 312 0.64 5.62 -8.22
C GLY A 312 0.36 4.16 -7.89
N LEU A 313 0.11 3.84 -6.62
CA LEU A 313 -0.28 2.50 -6.19
C LEU A 313 -1.62 2.07 -6.81
N LEU A 314 -2.59 2.97 -6.85
CA LEU A 314 -3.91 2.71 -7.43
C LEU A 314 -3.88 2.53 -8.96
N MET A 315 -2.81 2.98 -9.61
CA MET A 315 -2.55 2.79 -11.05
C MET A 315 -1.90 1.45 -11.38
N MET A 316 -1.42 0.71 -10.38
CA MET A 316 -0.85 -0.62 -10.62
C MET A 316 -1.90 -1.59 -11.19
N PRO A 317 -1.50 -2.49 -12.10
CA PRO A 317 -2.40 -3.50 -12.63
C PRO A 317 -2.99 -4.36 -11.49
N ARG A 318 -4.31 -4.57 -11.53
CA ARG A 318 -4.95 -5.49 -10.59
C ARG A 318 -4.46 -6.92 -10.85
N PRO A 319 -4.15 -7.70 -9.82
CA PRO A 319 -4.05 -9.14 -10.00
C PRO A 319 -5.36 -9.65 -10.60
N ASN A 320 -5.26 -10.53 -11.60
CA ASN A 320 -6.42 -11.14 -12.23
C ASN A 320 -7.24 -11.85 -11.16
N ARG A 321 -8.53 -11.51 -11.03
CA ARG A 321 -9.51 -12.29 -10.26
C ARG A 321 -9.78 -13.63 -10.96
N LYS A 322 -8.81 -14.52 -10.97
CA LYS A 322 -9.01 -15.93 -11.24
C LYS A 322 -8.26 -16.68 -10.18
N THR A 323 -8.99 -17.26 -9.27
CA THR A 323 -8.65 -18.09 -8.11
C THR A 323 -8.87 -17.37 -6.77
N GLU A 324 -10.13 -17.27 -6.38
CA GLU A 324 -10.61 -17.51 -5.02
C GLU A 324 -12.05 -18.00 -5.13
#